data_6e90f2c3fef6daf928e7a050e2783108
#
_entry.id   6e90f2c3fef6daf928e7a050e2783108
#
_cell.length_a   1.000
_cell.length_b   1.000
_cell.length_c   1.000
_cell.angle_alpha   90.00
_cell.angle_beta   90.00
_cell.angle_gamma   90.00
#
_symmetry.space_group_name_H-M   'P 1'
#
loop_
_entity.id
_entity.type
_entity.pdbx_description
1 polymer ?
#
loop_
_entity_poly.entity_id
_entity_poly.type
_entity_poly.pdbx_seq_one_letter_code
_entity_poly.pdbx_strand_id
1 'polypeptide(L)' 'MNIKSIIGKNVIDKRAEKIGKIEDMDLNTKTGQINSVLIDLKKNVRSQGKIIVEFKNVTAIGEYVFIDIEVE' A
#
# COMPACT_ATOMS: atom_id res chain seq x y z
N MET A 1 11.49 -8.37 8.02
CA MET A 1 10.79 -7.10 7.80
C MET A 1 9.76 -6.87 8.90
N ASN A 2 9.73 -5.68 9.44
CA ASN A 2 8.82 -5.36 10.54
C ASN A 2 7.61 -4.61 9.98
N ILE A 3 6.40 -5.05 10.33
CA ILE A 3 5.16 -4.40 9.88
C ILE A 3 5.17 -2.92 10.24
N LYS A 4 5.66 -2.57 11.41
CA LYS A 4 5.71 -1.16 11.85
C LYS A 4 6.55 -0.30 10.92
N SER A 5 7.55 -0.88 10.25
CA SER A 5 8.39 -0.12 9.32
C SER A 5 7.70 0.16 8.00
N ILE A 6 6.63 -0.56 7.69
CA ILE A 6 5.87 -0.38 6.45
C ILE A 6 4.74 0.61 6.63
N ILE A 7 4.11 0.59 7.81
CA ILE A 7 3.01 1.53 8.10
C ILE A 7 3.54 2.96 8.01
N GLY A 8 2.82 3.80 7.29
CA GLY A 8 3.20 5.19 7.09
C GLY A 8 4.08 5.46 5.89
N LYS A 9 4.61 4.42 5.24
CA LYS A 9 5.40 4.61 4.02
C LYS A 9 4.53 5.11 2.88
N ASN A 10 5.12 5.95 2.04
CA ASN A 10 4.43 6.43 0.85
C ASN A 10 4.31 5.31 -0.18
N VAL A 11 3.20 5.32 -0.91
CA VAL A 11 2.92 4.33 -1.95
C VAL A 11 3.06 4.99 -3.31
N ILE A 12 3.80 4.32 -4.19
CA ILE A 12 4.02 4.75 -5.57
C ILE A 12 3.29 3.76 -6.47
N ASP A 13 2.45 4.27 -7.35
CA ASP A 13 1.66 3.41 -8.25
C ASP A 13 2.43 3.05 -9.52
N LYS A 14 1.76 2.32 -10.41
CA LYS A 14 2.35 1.88 -11.67
C LYS A 14 2.85 3.03 -12.55
N ARG A 15 2.26 4.21 -12.40
CA ARG A 15 2.66 5.40 -13.17
C ARG A 15 3.76 6.20 -12.46
N ALA A 16 4.35 5.63 -11.41
CA ALA A 16 5.38 6.28 -10.61
C ALA A 16 4.88 7.53 -9.88
N GLU A 17 3.58 7.57 -9.58
CA GLU A 17 3.01 8.68 -8.82
C GLU A 17 2.81 8.29 -7.36
N LYS A 18 3.04 9.26 -6.47
CA LYS A 18 2.79 9.08 -5.05
C LYS A 18 1.29 9.24 -4.80
N ILE A 19 0.64 8.14 -4.44
CA ILE A 19 -0.83 8.11 -4.32
C ILE A 19 -1.34 8.17 -2.88
N GLY A 20 -0.49 7.88 -1.90
CA GLY A 20 -0.94 7.87 -0.51
C GLY A 20 0.06 7.20 0.39
N LYS A 21 -0.41 6.72 1.52
CA LYS A 21 0.43 6.06 2.53
C LYS A 21 -0.21 4.76 2.98
N ILE A 22 0.62 3.82 3.39
CA ILE A 22 0.14 2.59 4.01
C ILE A 22 -0.44 2.93 5.37
N GLU A 23 -1.70 2.60 5.56
CA GLU A 23 -2.37 2.84 6.85
C GLU A 23 -2.41 1.58 7.69
N ASP A 24 -2.59 0.43 7.07
CA ASP A 24 -2.74 -0.83 7.79
C ASP A 24 -2.45 -1.99 6.85
N MET A 25 -2.36 -3.18 7.41
CA MET A 25 -2.11 -4.41 6.66
C MET A 25 -2.98 -5.52 7.23
N ASP A 26 -3.49 -6.37 6.35
CA ASP A 26 -4.26 -7.54 6.74
C ASP A 26 -3.37 -8.77 6.70
N LEU A 27 -3.29 -9.47 7.83
CA LEU A 27 -2.44 -10.65 7.96
C LEU A 27 -3.27 -11.91 8.11
N ASN A 28 -2.80 -12.99 7.50
CA ASN A 28 -3.31 -14.32 7.80
C ASN A 28 -2.59 -14.79 9.05
N THR A 29 -3.32 -14.88 10.17
CA THR A 29 -2.71 -15.22 11.45
C THR A 29 -2.21 -16.66 11.53
N LYS A 30 -2.71 -17.55 10.67
CA LYS A 30 -2.26 -18.95 10.64
C LYS A 30 -0.93 -19.11 9.93
N THR A 31 -0.72 -18.37 8.86
CA THR A 31 0.49 -18.50 8.04
C THR A 31 1.49 -17.38 8.25
N GLY A 32 1.06 -16.27 8.85
CA GLY A 32 1.88 -15.08 8.99
C GLY A 32 2.03 -14.29 7.70
N GLN A 33 1.32 -14.67 6.64
CA GLN A 33 1.41 -13.99 5.35
C GLN A 33 0.53 -12.75 5.32
N ILE A 34 1.00 -11.74 4.59
CA ILE A 34 0.23 -10.51 4.37
C ILE A 34 -0.73 -10.76 3.22
N ASN A 35 -2.01 -10.53 3.43
CA ASN A 35 -3.04 -10.69 2.39
C ASN A 35 -3.19 -9.42 1.57
N SER A 36 -3.25 -8.28 2.24
CA SER A 36 -3.52 -7.00 1.58
C SER A 36 -2.99 -5.85 2.41
N VAL A 37 -2.93 -4.69 1.77
CA VAL A 37 -2.55 -3.43 2.43
C VAL A 37 -3.68 -2.43 2.25
N LEU A 38 -3.91 -1.64 3.29
CA LEU A 38 -4.88 -0.55 3.26
C LEU A 38 -4.10 0.74 3.00
N ILE A 39 -4.47 1.44 1.93
CA ILE A 39 -3.80 2.67 1.52
C ILE A 39 -4.73 3.85 1.76
N ASP A 40 -4.24 4.82 2.51
CA ASP A 40 -4.93 6.08 2.72
C ASP A 40 -4.52 7.02 1.58
N LEU A 41 -5.44 7.28 0.65
CA LEU A 41 -5.16 8.04 -0.55
C LEU A 41 -5.05 9.53 -0.27
N LYS A 42 -4.18 10.19 -1.03
CA LYS A 42 -4.07 11.64 -0.99
C LYS A 42 -5.33 12.26 -1.55
N LYS A 43 -5.70 13.43 -1.04
CA LYS A 43 -6.91 14.13 -1.47
C LYS A 43 -6.98 14.39 -2.97
N ASN A 44 -5.85 14.75 -3.56
CA ASN A 44 -5.83 15.11 -4.98
C ASN A 44 -5.78 13.90 -5.90
N VAL A 45 -5.69 12.69 -5.35
CA VAL A 45 -5.70 11.48 -6.15
C VAL A 45 -7.13 11.00 -6.36
N ARG A 46 -7.93 11.02 -5.31
CA ARG A 46 -9.29 10.48 -5.40
C ARG A 46 -10.19 11.14 -4.39
N SER A 47 -10.34 12.44 -4.50
CA SER A 47 -11.06 13.28 -3.56
C SER A 47 -10.81 12.94 -2.10
N GLN A 48 -10.84 11.73 -1.72
CA GLN A 48 -10.38 11.19 -0.43
C GLN A 48 -10.86 9.76 -0.36
N GLY A 49 -10.24 8.98 0.46
CA GLY A 49 -10.69 7.62 0.66
C GLY A 49 -9.54 6.68 0.86
N LYS A 50 -9.91 5.44 0.98
CA LYS A 50 -8.97 4.37 1.24
C LYS A 50 -9.23 3.26 0.25
N ILE A 51 -8.17 2.58 -0.16
CA ILE A 51 -8.30 1.42 -1.02
C ILE A 51 -7.55 0.26 -0.40
N ILE A 52 -8.01 -0.95 -0.73
CA ILE A 52 -7.35 -2.18 -0.33
C ILE A 52 -6.67 -2.74 -1.56
N VAL A 53 -5.38 -3.03 -1.45
CA VAL A 53 -4.58 -3.61 -2.53
C VAL A 53 -4.07 -4.96 -2.07
N GLU A 54 -4.29 -6.00 -2.89
CA GLU A 54 -3.78 -7.32 -2.57
C GLU A 54 -2.26 -7.30 -2.55
N PHE A 55 -1.66 -8.03 -1.63
CA PHE A 55 -0.22 -8.02 -1.46
C PHE A 55 0.52 -8.52 -2.70
N LYS A 56 -0.12 -9.38 -3.49
CA LYS A 56 0.48 -9.86 -4.74
C LYS A 56 0.76 -8.72 -5.73
N ASN A 57 0.09 -7.58 -5.57
CA ASN A 57 0.28 -6.40 -6.41
C ASN A 57 1.34 -5.44 -5.86
N VAL A 58 1.91 -5.76 -4.69
CA VAL A 58 3.03 -5.00 -4.14
C VAL A 58 4.30 -5.59 -4.73
N THR A 59 5.00 -4.79 -5.54
CA THR A 59 6.13 -5.27 -6.31
C THR A 59 7.47 -5.05 -5.63
N ALA A 60 7.55 -4.06 -4.75
CA ALA A 60 8.78 -3.76 -4.03
C ALA A 60 8.47 -2.95 -2.78
N ILE A 61 9.26 -3.17 -1.75
CA ILE A 61 9.18 -2.41 -0.51
C ILE A 61 10.59 -1.96 -0.15
N GLY A 62 10.75 -0.66 -0.05
CA GLY A 62 12.01 -0.05 0.36
C GLY A 62 11.68 1.21 1.12
N GLU A 63 12.25 2.34 0.73
CA GLU A 63 11.86 3.62 1.28
C GLU A 63 10.40 3.93 0.94
N TYR A 64 9.97 3.49 -0.24
CA TYR A 64 8.57 3.57 -0.69
C TYR A 64 8.03 2.17 -0.88
N VAL A 65 6.69 2.07 -0.94
CA VAL A 65 6.01 0.84 -1.32
C VAL A 65 5.54 1.01 -2.76
N PHE A 66 5.94 0.09 -3.62
CA PHE A 66 5.59 0.14 -5.05
C PHE A 66 4.51 -0.88 -5.36
N ILE A 67 3.48 -0.44 -6.07
CA ILE A 67 2.39 -1.33 -6.50
C ILE A 67 2.28 -1.28 -8.02
N ASP A 68 1.79 -2.36 -8.61
CA ASP A 68 1.72 -2.49 -10.07
C ASP A 68 0.34 -2.18 -10.63
N ILE A 69 -0.44 -1.39 -9.94
CA ILE A 69 -1.76 -0.95 -10.39
C ILE A 69 -1.80 0.57 -10.50
N GLU A 70 -2.73 1.05 -11.31
CA GLU A 70 -2.99 2.48 -11.44
C GLU A 70 -4.18 2.83 -10.54
N VAL A 71 -4.07 3.95 -9.85
CA VAL A 71 -5.15 4.48 -9.02
C VAL A 71 -5.55 5.82 -9.59
N GLU A 72 -6.80 5.92 -9.99
CA GLU A 72 -7.35 7.16 -10.57
C GLU A 72 -8.11 7.97 -9.54
#